data_4c23b2b07ed1685cecebe3c9e0fcd863
#
_entry.id   4c23b2b07ed1685cecebe3c9e0fcd863
#
_cell.length_a   1.000
_cell.length_b   1.000
_cell.length_c   1.000
_cell.angle_alpha   90.00
_cell.angle_beta   90.00
_cell.angle_gamma   90.00
#
_symmetry.space_group_name_H-M   'P 1'
#
loop_
_entity.id
_entity.type
_entity.pdbx_description
1 polymer ?
#
loop_
_entity_poly.entity_id
_entity_poly.type
_entity_poly.pdbx_seq_one_letter_code
_entity_poly.pdbx_strand_id
1 'polypeptide(L)'
;AQNIHPSAVISEKASIGENVSIGANAVIEEGVLLGDNVIIGAGCFVGKFTKIGAGTQLWANVSVYHEVEIGQNCLIQSGAVIGSDGFGYANDRGRWVKIPQVGQVIIGNNVEIGACTCIDRGALDATVIEDNVIIDNLCQIAHNVHIGTGTAVAGGVIMAGSLKVGRYCLIGGASVINGHMEICDKVTVTGMGMVMRPITEPGVYSSGIPLQTNKEWRKTAALTLGIDGMNLSLIHI
;
A
#
# COMPACT_ATOMS: atom_id res chain seq x y z
N ALA A 1 -13.78 7.51 -29.20
CA ALA A 1 -15.04 8.09 -28.70
C ALA A 1 -15.13 7.84 -27.20
N GLN A 2 -15.55 8.83 -26.45
CA GLN A 2 -15.82 8.67 -25.02
C GLN A 2 -16.99 7.69 -24.83
N ASN A 3 -16.86 6.79 -23.87
CA ASN A 3 -17.91 5.85 -23.48
C ASN A 3 -18.29 6.06 -22.02
N ILE A 4 -19.19 7.02 -21.80
CA ILE A 4 -19.63 7.41 -20.46
C ILE A 4 -21.03 6.85 -20.22
N HIS A 5 -21.17 6.04 -19.17
CA HIS A 5 -22.48 5.49 -18.81
C HIS A 5 -23.42 6.62 -18.32
N PRO A 6 -24.72 6.62 -18.71
CA PRO A 6 -25.63 7.69 -18.34
C PRO A 6 -25.85 7.89 -16.84
N SER A 7 -25.63 6.86 -16.02
CA SER A 7 -25.73 6.95 -14.55
C SER A 7 -24.48 7.46 -13.86
N ALA A 8 -23.40 7.72 -14.58
CA ALA A 8 -22.21 8.32 -13.99
C ALA A 8 -22.47 9.77 -13.60
N VAL A 9 -21.96 10.19 -12.46
CA VAL A 9 -22.05 11.57 -11.97
C VAL A 9 -20.69 12.24 -12.12
N ILE A 10 -20.59 13.16 -13.05
CA ILE A 10 -19.32 13.82 -13.38
C ILE A 10 -19.48 15.33 -13.18
N SER A 11 -18.59 15.91 -12.38
CA SER A 11 -18.57 17.36 -12.18
C SER A 11 -18.27 18.09 -13.48
N GLU A 12 -18.98 19.17 -13.74
CA GLU A 12 -18.71 20.06 -14.88
C GLU A 12 -17.31 20.69 -14.85
N LYS A 13 -16.70 20.72 -13.66
CA LYS A 13 -15.34 21.22 -13.44
C LYS A 13 -14.27 20.13 -13.56
N ALA A 14 -14.62 18.90 -13.88
CA ALA A 14 -13.67 17.85 -14.19
C ALA A 14 -13.17 17.98 -15.63
N SER A 15 -11.90 17.66 -15.86
CA SER A 15 -11.32 17.62 -17.20
C SER A 15 -11.15 16.16 -17.63
N ILE A 16 -11.79 15.78 -18.70
CA ILE A 16 -11.83 14.42 -19.22
C ILE A 16 -11.07 14.39 -20.55
N GLY A 17 -10.04 13.60 -20.63
CA GLY A 17 -9.23 13.41 -21.83
C GLY A 17 -9.97 12.71 -22.98
N GLU A 18 -9.25 12.39 -24.02
CA GLU A 18 -9.80 11.70 -25.18
C GLU A 18 -9.98 10.21 -24.90
N ASN A 19 -11.00 9.62 -25.49
CA ASN A 19 -11.27 8.19 -25.46
C ASN A 19 -11.39 7.59 -24.04
N VAL A 20 -11.91 8.36 -23.10
CA VAL A 20 -12.13 7.93 -21.70
C VAL A 20 -13.41 7.12 -21.61
N SER A 21 -13.39 6.05 -20.80
CA SER A 21 -14.57 5.24 -20.47
C SER A 21 -14.89 5.38 -18.99
N ILE A 22 -16.15 5.62 -18.65
CA ILE A 22 -16.63 5.77 -17.27
C ILE A 22 -17.85 4.89 -17.07
N GLY A 23 -17.75 3.95 -16.13
CA GLY A 23 -18.78 2.95 -15.87
C GLY A 23 -19.98 3.48 -15.09
N ALA A 24 -20.99 2.62 -14.96
CA ALA A 24 -22.23 2.93 -14.26
C ALA A 24 -21.97 3.36 -12.80
N ASN A 25 -22.71 4.38 -12.36
CA ASN A 25 -22.67 4.87 -10.97
C ASN A 25 -21.29 5.35 -10.49
N ALA A 26 -20.33 5.55 -11.38
CA ALA A 26 -19.08 6.19 -11.03
C ALA A 26 -19.29 7.67 -10.68
N VAL A 27 -18.54 8.18 -9.73
CA VAL A 27 -18.57 9.59 -9.30
C VAL A 27 -17.21 10.22 -9.55
N ILE A 28 -17.18 11.28 -10.33
CA ILE A 28 -15.98 12.08 -10.63
C ILE A 28 -16.20 13.49 -10.10
N GLU A 29 -15.46 13.87 -9.08
CA GLU A 29 -15.64 15.16 -8.41
C GLU A 29 -14.96 16.32 -9.14
N GLU A 30 -15.15 17.53 -8.61
CA GLU A 30 -14.60 18.75 -9.19
C GLU A 30 -13.07 18.75 -9.24
N GLY A 31 -12.50 19.35 -10.27
CA GLY A 31 -11.06 19.50 -10.44
C GLY A 31 -10.32 18.21 -10.76
N VAL A 32 -11.01 17.10 -10.93
CA VAL A 32 -10.39 15.84 -11.36
C VAL A 32 -9.88 15.97 -12.78
N LEU A 33 -8.67 15.46 -13.03
CA LEU A 33 -8.05 15.41 -14.35
C LEU A 33 -7.89 13.94 -14.74
N LEU A 34 -8.59 13.49 -15.78
CA LEU A 34 -8.41 12.18 -16.39
C LEU A 34 -7.66 12.32 -17.69
N GLY A 35 -6.53 11.64 -17.81
CA GLY A 35 -5.77 11.58 -19.06
C GLY A 35 -6.47 10.78 -20.16
N ASP A 36 -5.87 10.75 -21.33
CA ASP A 36 -6.41 10.01 -22.48
C ASP A 36 -6.45 8.51 -22.22
N ASN A 37 -7.45 7.85 -22.77
CA ASN A 37 -7.63 6.39 -22.67
C ASN A 37 -7.79 5.86 -21.23
N VAL A 38 -8.12 6.70 -20.26
CA VAL A 38 -8.43 6.27 -18.89
C VAL A 38 -9.73 5.49 -18.87
N ILE A 39 -9.75 4.41 -18.11
CA ILE A 39 -10.93 3.57 -17.89
C ILE A 39 -11.30 3.62 -16.41
N ILE A 40 -12.48 4.09 -16.10
CA ILE A 40 -13.05 4.13 -14.75
C ILE A 40 -14.18 3.09 -14.68
N GLY A 41 -13.98 2.06 -13.85
CA GLY A 41 -14.97 1.00 -13.64
C GLY A 41 -16.26 1.47 -12.96
N ALA A 42 -17.27 0.63 -13.00
CA ALA A 42 -18.55 0.91 -12.35
C ALA A 42 -18.38 1.12 -10.85
N GLY A 43 -19.13 2.05 -10.28
CA GLY A 43 -19.13 2.32 -8.84
C GLY A 43 -17.85 2.95 -8.27
N CYS A 44 -16.90 3.33 -9.11
CA CYS A 44 -15.70 4.04 -8.66
C CYS A 44 -16.02 5.43 -8.14
N PHE A 45 -15.26 5.86 -7.14
CA PHE A 45 -15.25 7.23 -6.65
C PHE A 45 -13.89 7.86 -6.90
N VAL A 46 -13.84 9.03 -7.52
CA VAL A 46 -12.64 9.81 -7.72
C VAL A 46 -12.84 11.20 -7.11
N GLY A 47 -12.11 11.44 -6.02
CA GLY A 47 -12.25 12.64 -5.19
C GLY A 47 -11.65 13.88 -5.82
N LYS A 48 -12.01 15.03 -5.26
CA LYS A 48 -11.65 16.37 -5.75
C LYS A 48 -10.16 16.51 -6.04
N PHE A 49 -9.84 17.15 -7.15
CA PHE A 49 -8.46 17.51 -7.55
C PHE A 49 -7.52 16.32 -7.74
N THR A 50 -8.03 15.11 -7.82
CA THR A 50 -7.24 13.93 -8.17
C THR A 50 -6.85 13.94 -9.64
N LYS A 51 -5.65 13.49 -9.94
CA LYS A 51 -5.11 13.37 -11.28
C LYS A 51 -4.84 11.91 -11.60
N ILE A 52 -5.35 11.44 -12.74
CA ILE A 52 -5.12 10.08 -13.23
C ILE A 52 -4.52 10.16 -14.62
N GLY A 53 -3.31 9.61 -14.76
CA GLY A 53 -2.54 9.65 -16.01
C GLY A 53 -3.13 8.77 -17.11
N ALA A 54 -2.72 9.05 -18.35
CA ALA A 54 -3.21 8.38 -19.54
C ALA A 54 -3.04 6.84 -19.47
N GLY A 55 -4.02 6.11 -19.97
CA GLY A 55 -4.00 4.66 -20.06
C GLY A 55 -4.22 3.92 -18.73
N THR A 56 -4.41 4.62 -17.64
CA THR A 56 -4.70 4.01 -16.33
C THR A 56 -6.12 3.47 -16.28
N GLN A 57 -6.26 2.30 -15.69
CA GLN A 57 -7.54 1.62 -15.49
C GLN A 57 -7.83 1.40 -14.01
N LEU A 58 -9.02 1.82 -13.58
CA LEU A 58 -9.62 1.45 -12.30
C LEU A 58 -10.70 0.41 -12.56
N TRP A 59 -10.62 -0.74 -11.93
CA TRP A 59 -11.70 -1.72 -11.93
C TRP A 59 -12.87 -1.23 -11.07
N ALA A 60 -13.95 -1.99 -11.05
CA ALA A 60 -15.15 -1.61 -10.32
C ALA A 60 -14.91 -1.36 -8.82
N ASN A 61 -15.63 -0.42 -8.24
CA ASN A 61 -15.63 -0.12 -6.81
C ASN A 61 -14.26 0.25 -6.22
N VAL A 62 -13.42 0.90 -6.99
CA VAL A 62 -12.20 1.54 -6.49
C VAL A 62 -12.56 2.91 -5.93
N SER A 63 -12.04 3.23 -4.74
CA SER A 63 -12.19 4.55 -4.12
C SER A 63 -10.85 5.28 -4.14
N VAL A 64 -10.80 6.39 -4.82
CA VAL A 64 -9.66 7.32 -4.82
C VAL A 64 -10.09 8.60 -4.15
N TYR A 65 -9.45 8.94 -3.04
CA TYR A 65 -9.74 10.15 -2.29
C TYR A 65 -9.25 11.40 -3.03
N HIS A 66 -9.47 12.55 -2.43
CA HIS A 66 -9.09 13.85 -2.99
C HIS A 66 -7.56 14.04 -3.06
N GLU A 67 -7.12 14.83 -4.02
CA GLU A 67 -5.71 15.26 -4.18
C GLU A 67 -4.71 14.09 -4.27
N VAL A 68 -5.14 13.00 -4.89
CA VAL A 68 -4.28 11.85 -5.21
C VAL A 68 -3.72 12.04 -6.62
N GLU A 69 -2.48 11.65 -6.82
CA GLU A 69 -1.85 11.60 -8.14
C GLU A 69 -1.55 10.15 -8.51
N ILE A 70 -2.09 9.70 -9.64
CA ILE A 70 -1.83 8.38 -10.22
C ILE A 70 -1.24 8.60 -11.61
N GLY A 71 -0.09 7.98 -11.87
CA GLY A 71 0.60 8.09 -13.15
C GLY A 71 -0.10 7.38 -14.31
N GLN A 72 0.68 7.15 -15.36
CA GLN A 72 0.20 6.52 -16.61
C GLN A 72 0.29 5.00 -16.55
N ASN A 73 -0.61 4.35 -17.32
CA ASN A 73 -0.60 2.90 -17.51
C ASN A 73 -0.63 2.09 -16.21
N CYS A 74 -1.29 2.61 -15.19
CA CYS A 74 -1.51 1.89 -13.94
C CYS A 74 -2.76 1.00 -14.04
N LEU A 75 -2.79 -0.06 -13.23
CA LEU A 75 -3.92 -0.96 -13.10
C LEU A 75 -4.28 -1.08 -11.62
N ILE A 76 -5.52 -0.73 -11.28
CA ILE A 76 -5.99 -0.74 -9.89
C ILE A 76 -7.21 -1.64 -9.80
N GLN A 77 -7.08 -2.69 -8.98
CA GLN A 77 -8.09 -3.74 -8.86
C GLN A 77 -9.24 -3.33 -7.94
N SER A 78 -10.34 -4.05 -8.06
CA SER A 78 -11.59 -3.76 -7.35
C SER A 78 -11.41 -3.67 -5.83
N GLY A 79 -12.11 -2.72 -5.22
CA GLY A 79 -12.13 -2.54 -3.78
C GLY A 79 -10.88 -1.89 -3.19
N ALA A 80 -9.86 -1.58 -4.01
CA ALA A 80 -8.73 -0.80 -3.53
C ALA A 80 -9.16 0.58 -3.05
N VAL A 81 -8.53 1.06 -1.97
CA VAL A 81 -8.78 2.38 -1.39
C VAL A 81 -7.48 3.15 -1.36
N ILE A 82 -7.43 4.26 -2.09
CA ILE A 82 -6.23 5.07 -2.23
C ILE A 82 -6.48 6.45 -1.66
N GLY A 83 -5.67 6.83 -0.67
CA GLY A 83 -5.66 8.17 -0.11
C GLY A 83 -6.60 8.40 1.06
N SER A 84 -7.10 7.34 1.71
CA SER A 84 -7.82 7.50 2.97
C SER A 84 -6.90 8.01 4.08
N ASP A 85 -7.47 8.56 5.14
CA ASP A 85 -6.71 9.08 6.26
C ASP A 85 -5.81 8.02 6.89
N GLY A 86 -4.58 8.38 7.17
CA GLY A 86 -3.67 7.56 7.96
C GLY A 86 -4.13 7.46 9.42
N PHE A 87 -3.63 6.45 10.13
CA PHE A 87 -3.91 6.22 11.54
C PHE A 87 -3.05 7.16 12.40
N GLY A 88 -3.53 8.39 12.58
CA GLY A 88 -2.85 9.44 13.35
C GLY A 88 -3.74 9.96 14.48
N TYR A 89 -3.34 9.68 15.72
CA TYR A 89 -4.06 10.11 16.91
C TYR A 89 -3.09 10.49 18.02
N ALA A 90 -3.47 11.50 18.81
CA ALA A 90 -2.82 11.84 20.07
C ALA A 90 -3.68 11.38 21.24
N ASN A 91 -3.06 10.90 22.31
CA ASN A 91 -3.77 10.57 23.52
C ASN A 91 -3.79 11.80 24.45
N ASP A 92 -4.98 12.32 24.70
CA ASP A 92 -5.21 13.40 25.67
C ASP A 92 -5.94 12.82 26.89
N ARG A 93 -5.21 12.41 27.89
CA ARG A 93 -5.72 11.89 29.17
C ARG A 93 -6.73 10.76 29.01
N GLY A 94 -6.40 9.77 28.18
CA GLY A 94 -7.23 8.62 27.90
C GLY A 94 -8.21 8.81 26.74
N ARG A 95 -8.30 9.99 26.15
CA ARG A 95 -9.13 10.27 24.98
C ARG A 95 -8.27 10.35 23.72
N TRP A 96 -8.68 9.66 22.67
CA TRP A 96 -8.04 9.73 21.37
C TRP A 96 -8.51 10.97 20.61
N VAL A 97 -7.58 11.84 20.27
CA VAL A 97 -7.81 13.03 19.45
C VAL A 97 -7.20 12.80 18.09
N LYS A 98 -8.03 12.90 17.04
CA LYS A 98 -7.57 12.70 15.66
C LYS A 98 -6.63 13.81 15.23
N ILE A 99 -5.50 13.43 14.65
CA ILE A 99 -4.57 14.33 13.98
C ILE A 99 -5.00 14.43 12.51
N PRO A 100 -5.29 15.63 11.96
CA PRO A 100 -5.64 15.80 10.57
C PRO A 100 -4.59 15.20 9.65
N GLN A 101 -5.03 14.46 8.64
CA GLN A 101 -4.19 13.83 7.62
C GLN A 101 -4.31 14.63 6.33
N VAL A 102 -3.40 15.57 6.12
CA VAL A 102 -3.47 16.58 5.06
C VAL A 102 -2.46 16.37 3.93
N GLY A 103 -1.68 15.31 3.99
CA GLY A 103 -0.76 14.92 2.95
C GLY A 103 -1.45 14.27 1.76
N GLN A 104 -0.66 13.73 0.85
CA GLN A 104 -1.10 13.16 -0.42
C GLN A 104 -0.71 11.69 -0.57
N VAL A 105 -1.20 11.08 -1.65
CA VAL A 105 -0.64 9.87 -2.23
C VAL A 105 -0.18 10.20 -3.65
N ILE A 106 1.04 9.80 -3.98
CA ILE A 106 1.63 9.93 -5.31
C ILE A 106 2.03 8.55 -5.80
N ILE A 107 1.39 8.11 -6.87
CA ILE A 107 1.66 6.83 -7.54
C ILE A 107 2.27 7.12 -8.89
N GLY A 108 3.42 6.50 -9.17
CA GLY A 108 4.13 6.63 -10.43
C GLY A 108 3.45 5.92 -11.61
N ASN A 109 4.23 5.64 -12.63
CA ASN A 109 3.77 5.00 -13.86
C ASN A 109 3.91 3.48 -13.81
N ASN A 110 3.08 2.78 -14.55
CA ASN A 110 3.12 1.30 -14.68
C ASN A 110 3.04 0.59 -13.33
N VAL A 111 2.23 1.10 -12.42
CA VAL A 111 2.00 0.52 -11.09
C VAL A 111 0.75 -0.34 -11.13
N GLU A 112 0.82 -1.51 -10.50
CA GLU A 112 -0.35 -2.36 -10.28
C GLU A 112 -0.67 -2.46 -8.78
N ILE A 113 -1.94 -2.26 -8.44
CA ILE A 113 -2.43 -2.31 -7.06
C ILE A 113 -3.56 -3.33 -6.99
N GLY A 114 -3.38 -4.34 -6.14
CA GLY A 114 -4.29 -5.45 -5.98
C GLY A 114 -5.62 -5.10 -5.31
N ALA A 115 -6.54 -6.05 -5.37
CA ALA A 115 -7.87 -5.91 -4.84
C ALA A 115 -7.86 -5.69 -3.32
N CYS A 116 -8.70 -4.77 -2.84
CA CYS A 116 -8.85 -4.44 -1.42
C CYS A 116 -7.55 -3.98 -0.73
N THR A 117 -6.56 -3.58 -1.48
CA THR A 117 -5.34 -2.95 -0.93
C THR A 117 -5.64 -1.52 -0.54
N CYS A 118 -5.18 -1.13 0.66
CA CYS A 118 -5.32 0.23 1.17
C CYS A 118 -3.97 0.95 1.14
N ILE A 119 -3.95 2.16 0.60
CA ILE A 119 -2.80 3.06 0.60
C ILE A 119 -3.23 4.37 1.23
N ASP A 120 -2.78 4.61 2.46
CA ASP A 120 -3.18 5.79 3.23
C ASP A 120 -2.39 7.02 2.79
N ARG A 121 -3.03 8.20 2.89
CA ARG A 121 -2.35 9.46 2.60
C ARG A 121 -1.31 9.81 3.66
N GLY A 122 -0.35 10.62 3.28
CA GLY A 122 0.59 11.18 4.23
C GLY A 122 -0.08 12.08 5.27
N ALA A 123 0.51 12.17 6.45
CA ALA A 123 0.05 13.10 7.48
C ALA A 123 0.27 14.56 7.05
N LEU A 124 1.45 14.91 6.59
CA LEU A 124 1.82 16.21 6.01
C LEU A 124 2.34 16.05 4.59
N ASP A 125 3.34 15.23 4.39
CA ASP A 125 3.93 14.93 3.09
C ASP A 125 3.15 13.83 2.36
N ALA A 126 3.72 13.21 1.34
CA ALA A 126 3.07 12.18 0.56
C ALA A 126 3.46 10.76 0.99
N THR A 127 2.54 9.83 0.82
CA THR A 127 2.83 8.41 0.62
C THR A 127 3.19 8.24 -0.84
N VAL A 128 4.31 7.61 -1.14
CA VAL A 128 4.88 7.55 -2.50
C VAL A 128 5.07 6.11 -2.94
N ILE A 129 4.48 5.77 -4.08
CA ILE A 129 4.72 4.51 -4.79
C ILE A 129 5.40 4.87 -6.11
N GLU A 130 6.65 4.49 -6.27
CA GLU A 130 7.41 4.81 -7.48
C GLU A 130 6.98 3.95 -8.68
N ASP A 131 7.60 4.20 -9.85
CA ASP A 131 7.29 3.51 -11.10
C ASP A 131 7.53 2.00 -11.02
N ASN A 132 6.77 1.24 -11.79
CA ASN A 132 6.92 -0.21 -11.96
C ASN A 132 6.82 -1.02 -10.66
N VAL A 133 6.15 -0.50 -9.65
CA VAL A 133 5.83 -1.22 -8.41
C VAL A 133 4.58 -2.05 -8.62
N ILE A 134 4.60 -3.28 -8.12
CA ILE A 134 3.43 -4.16 -8.09
C ILE A 134 3.09 -4.51 -6.64
N ILE A 135 1.83 -4.33 -6.27
CA ILE A 135 1.30 -4.61 -4.94
C ILE A 135 0.11 -5.55 -5.10
N ASP A 136 0.17 -6.69 -4.46
CA ASP A 136 -0.87 -7.70 -4.49
C ASP A 136 -2.08 -7.30 -3.61
N ASN A 137 -3.03 -8.19 -3.50
CA ASN A 137 -4.28 -8.00 -2.78
C ASN A 137 -4.09 -7.89 -1.27
N LEU A 138 -5.03 -7.23 -0.60
CA LEU A 138 -5.16 -7.19 0.86
C LEU A 138 -3.93 -6.64 1.59
N CYS A 139 -3.19 -5.75 0.96
CA CYS A 139 -2.05 -5.08 1.59
C CYS A 139 -2.50 -3.81 2.32
N GLN A 140 -1.82 -3.48 3.42
CA GLN A 140 -1.98 -2.21 4.14
C GLN A 140 -0.69 -1.41 4.02
N ILE A 141 -0.75 -0.32 3.30
CA ILE A 141 0.35 0.64 3.14
C ILE A 141 -0.01 1.90 3.92
N ALA A 142 0.62 2.07 5.07
CA ALA A 142 0.30 3.18 5.97
C ALA A 142 0.82 4.53 5.47
N HIS A 143 0.44 5.59 6.18
CA HIS A 143 0.81 6.97 5.85
C HIS A 143 2.32 7.15 5.71
N ASN A 144 2.73 7.96 4.75
CA ASN A 144 4.13 8.33 4.52
C ASN A 144 5.09 7.15 4.19
N VAL A 145 4.56 6.00 3.82
CA VAL A 145 5.37 4.92 3.27
C VAL A 145 5.90 5.34 1.90
N HIS A 146 7.15 4.99 1.62
CA HIS A 146 7.77 5.17 0.32
C HIS A 146 8.23 3.83 -0.21
N ILE A 147 7.75 3.43 -1.39
CA ILE A 147 8.14 2.18 -2.04
C ILE A 147 8.91 2.52 -3.33
N GLY A 148 10.16 2.08 -3.38
CA GLY A 148 11.06 2.34 -4.49
C GLY A 148 10.73 1.58 -5.77
N THR A 149 11.19 2.11 -6.88
CA THR A 149 10.97 1.59 -8.24
C THR A 149 11.22 0.09 -8.36
N GLY A 150 10.32 -0.60 -9.03
CA GLY A 150 10.47 -2.03 -9.37
C GLY A 150 10.28 -2.99 -8.20
N THR A 151 9.87 -2.51 -7.04
CA THR A 151 9.58 -3.37 -5.88
C THR A 151 8.27 -4.12 -6.06
N ALA A 152 8.26 -5.38 -5.65
CA ALA A 152 7.09 -6.23 -5.63
C ALA A 152 6.67 -6.54 -4.18
N VAL A 153 5.39 -6.39 -3.89
CA VAL A 153 4.79 -6.60 -2.57
C VAL A 153 3.70 -7.66 -2.70
N ALA A 154 3.92 -8.81 -2.11
CA ALA A 154 2.97 -9.92 -2.17
C ALA A 154 1.77 -9.72 -1.23
N GLY A 155 0.78 -10.60 -1.32
CA GLY A 155 -0.51 -10.47 -0.64
C GLY A 155 -0.43 -10.38 0.87
N GLY A 156 -1.30 -9.55 1.46
CA GLY A 156 -1.45 -9.44 2.90
C GLY A 156 -0.28 -8.78 3.64
N VAL A 157 0.63 -8.12 2.94
CA VAL A 157 1.75 -7.39 3.57
C VAL A 157 1.23 -6.16 4.30
N ILE A 158 1.77 -5.91 5.48
CA ILE A 158 1.46 -4.75 6.31
C ILE A 158 2.72 -3.91 6.49
N MET A 159 2.66 -2.65 6.08
CA MET A 159 3.72 -1.67 6.24
C MET A 159 3.27 -0.55 7.17
N ALA A 160 3.97 -0.36 8.27
CA ALA A 160 3.69 0.71 9.22
C ALA A 160 4.16 2.08 8.70
N GLY A 161 3.66 3.15 9.30
CA GLY A 161 3.88 4.51 8.83
C GLY A 161 5.34 4.93 8.73
N SER A 162 5.63 5.76 7.73
CA SER A 162 6.96 6.34 7.47
C SER A 162 8.07 5.31 7.19
N LEU A 163 7.71 4.09 6.77
CA LEU A 163 8.66 3.12 6.26
C LEU A 163 9.16 3.55 4.87
N LYS A 164 10.45 3.39 4.62
CA LYS A 164 11.04 3.51 3.29
C LYS A 164 11.51 2.16 2.81
N VAL A 165 10.99 1.71 1.69
CA VAL A 165 11.43 0.49 0.99
C VAL A 165 12.20 0.90 -0.24
N GLY A 166 13.39 0.35 -0.41
CA GLY A 166 14.26 0.61 -1.56
C GLY A 166 13.71 0.10 -2.87
N ARG A 167 14.57 0.12 -3.89
CA ARG A 167 14.25 -0.32 -5.25
C ARG A 167 14.47 -1.81 -5.41
N TYR A 168 13.69 -2.42 -6.29
CA TYR A 168 13.84 -3.83 -6.70
C TYR A 168 13.84 -4.80 -5.51
N CYS A 169 13.06 -4.48 -4.48
CA CYS A 169 12.81 -5.37 -3.36
C CYS A 169 11.69 -6.35 -3.67
N LEU A 170 11.73 -7.52 -3.02
CA LEU A 170 10.66 -8.52 -3.06
C LEU A 170 10.18 -8.76 -1.63
N ILE A 171 8.97 -8.34 -1.34
CA ILE A 171 8.38 -8.50 0.00
C ILE A 171 7.40 -9.67 -0.02
N GLY A 172 7.77 -10.74 0.66
CA GLY A 172 6.98 -11.97 0.72
C GLY A 172 5.64 -11.80 1.43
N GLY A 173 4.65 -12.60 1.02
CA GLY A 173 3.28 -12.50 1.52
C GLY A 173 3.16 -12.58 3.04
N ALA A 174 2.17 -11.89 3.58
CA ALA A 174 1.89 -11.80 5.01
C ALA A 174 3.06 -11.28 5.88
N SER A 175 4.03 -10.61 5.28
CA SER A 175 5.10 -9.95 6.04
C SER A 175 4.59 -8.70 6.74
N VAL A 176 5.12 -8.42 7.92
CA VAL A 176 4.83 -7.22 8.71
C VAL A 176 6.11 -6.43 8.90
N ILE A 177 6.09 -5.15 8.56
CA ILE A 177 7.28 -4.30 8.55
C ILE A 177 7.04 -3.07 9.40
N ASN A 178 7.94 -2.83 10.37
CA ASN A 178 7.90 -1.66 11.23
C ASN A 178 8.06 -0.36 10.46
N GLY A 179 7.52 0.71 11.02
CA GLY A 179 7.64 2.06 10.50
C GLY A 179 8.90 2.80 10.92
N HIS A 180 9.05 4.03 10.40
CA HIS A 180 10.14 4.95 10.74
C HIS A 180 11.53 4.34 10.57
N MET A 181 11.72 3.54 9.56
CA MET A 181 12.98 2.89 9.22
C MET A 181 13.12 2.69 7.72
N GLU A 182 14.26 2.17 7.29
CA GLU A 182 14.58 2.00 5.89
C GLU A 182 15.03 0.58 5.58
N ILE A 183 14.56 0.06 4.45
CA ILE A 183 15.04 -1.17 3.81
C ILE A 183 15.77 -0.73 2.54
N CYS A 184 17.05 -1.11 2.41
CA CYS A 184 17.85 -0.76 1.25
C CYS A 184 17.37 -1.48 -0.03
N ASP A 185 17.97 -1.12 -1.16
CA ASP A 185 17.66 -1.73 -2.46
C ASP A 185 17.96 -3.24 -2.49
N LYS A 186 17.26 -3.96 -3.36
CA LYS A 186 17.50 -5.38 -3.68
C LYS A 186 17.44 -6.32 -2.48
N VAL A 187 16.52 -6.06 -1.58
CA VAL A 187 16.22 -6.93 -0.44
C VAL A 187 15.06 -7.85 -0.79
N THR A 188 15.20 -9.13 -0.49
CA THR A 188 14.09 -10.09 -0.49
C THR A 188 13.76 -10.46 0.94
N VAL A 189 12.51 -10.24 1.34
CA VAL A 189 11.96 -10.77 2.59
C VAL A 189 11.07 -11.95 2.23
N THR A 190 11.35 -13.13 2.78
CA THR A 190 10.53 -14.31 2.52
C THR A 190 9.17 -14.21 3.24
N GLY A 191 8.21 -15.04 2.83
CA GLY A 191 6.84 -14.98 3.35
C GLY A 191 6.76 -15.03 4.88
N MET A 192 5.77 -14.34 5.45
CA MET A 192 5.56 -14.18 6.90
C MET A 192 6.74 -13.53 7.63
N GLY A 193 7.55 -12.74 6.92
CA GLY A 193 8.68 -12.04 7.52
C GLY A 193 8.24 -10.99 8.54
N MET A 194 8.90 -10.97 9.69
CA MET A 194 8.70 -9.96 10.74
C MET A 194 9.91 -9.03 10.76
N VAL A 195 9.79 -7.89 10.08
CA VAL A 195 10.90 -6.94 9.92
C VAL A 195 10.78 -5.84 10.96
N MET A 196 11.60 -5.92 12.00
CA MET A 196 11.55 -5.03 13.16
C MET A 196 12.68 -4.01 13.20
N ARG A 197 13.69 -4.15 12.33
CA ARG A 197 14.87 -3.29 12.29
C ARG A 197 15.22 -2.94 10.85
N PRO A 198 15.94 -1.82 10.60
CA PRO A 198 16.43 -1.48 9.27
C PRO A 198 17.23 -2.60 8.64
N ILE A 199 17.15 -2.72 7.32
CA ILE A 199 17.96 -3.64 6.52
C ILE A 199 18.89 -2.77 5.66
N THR A 200 20.19 -2.88 5.91
CA THR A 200 21.21 -1.99 5.31
C THR A 200 22.01 -2.65 4.21
N GLU A 201 21.87 -3.97 4.03
CA GLU A 201 22.58 -4.72 3.00
C GLU A 201 21.60 -5.51 2.13
N PRO A 202 21.80 -5.55 0.81
CA PRO A 202 21.02 -6.41 -0.08
C PRO A 202 21.13 -7.88 0.31
N GLY A 203 20.10 -8.64 0.09
CA GLY A 203 20.12 -10.07 0.37
C GLY A 203 18.74 -10.63 0.65
N VAL A 204 18.71 -11.89 1.05
CA VAL A 204 17.50 -12.63 1.38
C VAL A 204 17.39 -12.78 2.88
N TYR A 205 16.26 -12.35 3.43
CA TYR A 205 15.99 -12.32 4.87
C TYR A 205 14.76 -13.14 5.18
N SER A 206 14.83 -13.94 6.25
CA SER A 206 13.75 -14.81 6.68
C SER A 206 13.54 -14.75 8.18
N SER A 207 12.33 -15.00 8.63
CA SER A 207 11.98 -15.13 10.04
C SER A 207 10.88 -16.17 10.23
N GLY A 208 10.57 -16.47 11.49
CA GLY A 208 9.57 -17.44 11.86
C GLY A 208 10.09 -18.88 11.91
N ILE A 209 9.30 -19.71 12.53
CA ILE A 209 9.59 -21.14 12.68
C ILE A 209 8.77 -21.91 11.64
N PRO A 210 9.41 -22.74 10.81
CA PRO A 210 8.69 -23.54 9.82
C PRO A 210 7.62 -24.42 10.44
N LEU A 211 6.61 -24.76 9.65
CA LEU A 211 5.52 -25.62 10.06
C LEU A 211 6.04 -26.97 10.58
N GLN A 212 5.52 -27.42 11.68
CA GLN A 212 5.83 -28.70 12.32
C GLN A 212 4.54 -29.48 12.60
N THR A 213 4.67 -30.77 12.89
CA THR A 213 3.53 -31.49 13.48
C THR A 213 3.15 -30.85 14.82
N ASN A 214 1.90 -30.93 15.23
CA ASN A 214 1.45 -30.34 16.50
C ASN A 214 2.28 -30.85 17.70
N LYS A 215 2.64 -32.13 17.68
CA LYS A 215 3.46 -32.76 18.74
C LYS A 215 4.85 -32.13 18.82
N GLU A 216 5.50 -31.90 17.67
CA GLU A 216 6.83 -31.28 17.60
C GLU A 216 6.74 -29.79 17.96
N TRP A 217 5.74 -29.08 17.42
CA TRP A 217 5.54 -27.67 17.72
C TRP A 217 5.35 -27.40 19.22
N ARG A 218 4.56 -28.24 19.93
CA ARG A 218 4.40 -28.09 21.37
C ARG A 218 5.70 -28.25 22.15
N LYS A 219 6.61 -29.10 21.70
CA LYS A 219 7.96 -29.22 22.29
C LYS A 219 8.79 -27.98 22.01
N THR A 220 8.80 -27.50 20.75
CA THR A 220 9.51 -26.29 20.33
C THR A 220 9.03 -25.09 21.13
N ALA A 221 7.70 -24.92 21.27
CA ALA A 221 7.12 -23.83 22.03
C ALA A 221 7.53 -23.88 23.52
N ALA A 222 7.52 -25.04 24.14
CA ALA A 222 7.94 -25.21 25.53
C ALA A 222 9.42 -24.82 25.71
N LEU A 223 10.27 -25.23 24.79
CA LEU A 223 11.72 -24.86 24.83
C LEU A 223 11.91 -23.36 24.65
N THR A 224 11.15 -22.74 23.72
CA THR A 224 11.22 -21.29 23.49
C THR A 224 10.80 -20.50 24.72
N LEU A 225 9.75 -20.91 25.41
CA LEU A 225 9.29 -20.29 26.66
C LEU A 225 10.28 -20.49 27.81
N GLY A 226 11.11 -21.52 27.75
CA GLY A 226 12.14 -21.83 28.77
C GLY A 226 13.49 -21.19 28.53
N ILE A 227 13.66 -20.41 27.46
CA ILE A 227 14.98 -19.82 27.10
C ILE A 227 15.54 -18.93 28.21
N ASP A 228 14.69 -18.17 28.89
CA ASP A 228 15.13 -17.30 30.01
C ASP A 228 15.72 -18.08 31.18
N GLY A 229 15.32 -19.35 31.37
CA GLY A 229 15.86 -20.24 32.40
C GLY A 229 17.14 -20.96 31.98
N MET A 230 17.56 -20.85 30.72
CA MET A 230 18.82 -21.42 30.28
C MET A 230 19.99 -20.55 30.79
N ASN A 231 20.69 -21.07 31.80
CA ASN A 231 21.88 -20.41 32.31
C ASN A 231 22.87 -20.16 31.18
N LEU A 232 23.32 -18.94 31.05
CA LEU A 232 24.36 -18.50 30.10
C LEU A 232 25.75 -19.16 30.35
N SER A 233 25.85 -20.18 31.18
CA SER A 233 27.05 -20.94 31.44
C SER A 233 27.62 -21.69 30.22
N LEU A 234 26.87 -21.75 29.11
CA LEU A 234 27.32 -22.31 27.82
C LEU A 234 28.09 -21.32 26.94
N ILE A 235 28.29 -20.08 27.37
CA ILE A 235 29.04 -19.07 26.60
C ILE A 235 30.56 -19.16 26.82
N HIS A 236 31.00 -20.12 27.56
CA HIS A 236 32.44 -20.34 27.85
C HIS A 236 32.99 -21.66 27.25
N ILE A 237 32.54 -22.00 26.03
CA ILE A 237 33.25 -23.03 25.24
C ILE A 237 33.81 -22.38 23.99
#